data_7686fc7668c340fd077094470e954bd9
#
_entry.id   7686fc7668c340fd077094470e954bd9
#
_cell.length_a   1.000
_cell.length_b   1.000
_cell.length_c   1.000
_cell.angle_alpha   90.00
_cell.angle_beta   90.00
_cell.angle_gamma   90.00
#
_symmetry.space_group_name_H-M   'P 1'
#
loop_
_entity.id
_entity.type
_entity.pdbx_description
1 polymer ?
#
loop_
_entity_poly.entity_id
_entity_poly.type
_entity_poly.pdbx_seq_one_letter_code
_entity_poly.pdbx_strand_id
1 'polypeptide(L)'
;LFSSPDERERERAFRHSIRTIETAARLKAKVVVLHMGCIEMKDYTEKLLELVTEGEREGSKFEKISKEAFVKREQKKEKFVEQSHRMLRRLVEVAEPYGVKLGVENREALEEIPIDSDFPQLFGEFPDETVGYWHDTGHAQIKENLGFIDHAFQLNSLAHRLLGFHIHDVSFPGRDHRSPGSGMIDFAALKPMVKPEHIKVFEFSPSLSPNEARHGIEHIKNLWG
;
A
#
# COMPACT_ATOMS: atom_id res chain seq x y z
N LEU A 1 -8.57 5.30 -12.67
CA LEU A 1 -7.21 5.21 -12.12
C LEU A 1 -6.40 6.47 -12.46
N PHE A 2 -5.50 6.91 -11.56
CA PHE A 2 -4.64 8.07 -11.81
C PHE A 2 -3.61 7.81 -12.91
N SER A 3 -3.17 6.57 -13.03
CA SER A 3 -2.19 6.11 -14.03
C SER A 3 -2.79 5.78 -15.40
N SER A 4 -4.12 5.80 -15.55
CA SER A 4 -4.78 5.38 -16.80
C SER A 4 -4.27 6.16 -18.01
N PRO A 5 -4.05 5.52 -19.17
CA PRO A 5 -3.78 6.22 -20.41
C PRO A 5 -5.00 7.03 -20.91
N ASP A 6 -6.21 6.66 -20.51
CA ASP A 6 -7.43 7.43 -20.85
C ASP A 6 -7.58 8.66 -19.94
N GLU A 7 -7.54 9.84 -20.55
CA GLU A 7 -7.70 11.12 -19.86
C GLU A 7 -9.07 11.25 -19.17
N ARG A 8 -10.15 10.73 -19.78
CA ARG A 8 -11.50 10.79 -19.19
C ARG A 8 -11.57 9.99 -17.91
N GLU A 9 -10.89 8.84 -17.87
CA GLU A 9 -10.81 8.02 -16.67
C GLU A 9 -10.01 8.73 -15.56
N ARG A 10 -8.86 9.34 -15.90
CA ARG A 10 -8.08 10.13 -14.94
C ARG A 10 -8.88 11.30 -14.37
N GLU A 11 -9.55 12.09 -15.23
CA GLU A 11 -10.37 13.21 -14.79
C GLU A 11 -11.58 12.77 -13.94
N ARG A 12 -12.14 11.60 -14.22
CA ARG A 12 -13.18 11.01 -13.38
C ARG A 12 -12.61 10.65 -11.99
N ALA A 13 -11.46 9.97 -11.95
CA ALA A 13 -10.78 9.63 -10.70
C ALA A 13 -10.46 10.91 -9.90
N PHE A 14 -9.93 11.94 -10.54
CA PHE A 14 -9.62 13.22 -9.92
C PHE A 14 -10.86 13.86 -9.27
N ARG A 15 -11.98 13.96 -10.00
CA ARG A 15 -13.23 14.53 -9.45
C ARG A 15 -13.76 13.74 -8.25
N HIS A 16 -13.62 12.42 -8.25
CA HIS A 16 -14.00 11.61 -7.09
C HIS A 16 -13.09 11.88 -5.89
N SER A 17 -11.79 11.99 -6.12
CA SER A 17 -10.83 12.30 -5.05
C SER A 17 -11.03 13.68 -4.45
N ILE A 18 -11.35 14.70 -5.25
CA ILE A 18 -11.75 16.03 -4.73
C ILE A 18 -12.92 15.90 -3.75
N ARG A 19 -13.98 15.20 -4.14
CA ARG A 19 -15.15 14.98 -3.25
C ARG A 19 -14.78 14.24 -1.98
N THR A 20 -13.85 13.30 -2.06
CA THR A 20 -13.34 12.58 -0.89
C THR A 20 -12.57 13.53 0.04
N ILE A 21 -11.69 14.38 -0.50
CA ILE A 21 -10.92 15.38 0.26
C ILE A 21 -11.88 16.38 0.94
N GLU A 22 -12.85 16.92 0.21
CA GLU A 22 -13.87 17.83 0.75
C GLU A 22 -14.71 17.17 1.85
N THR A 23 -15.03 15.89 1.68
CA THR A 23 -15.77 15.12 2.68
C THR A 23 -14.89 14.85 3.91
N ALA A 24 -13.63 14.51 3.73
CA ALA A 24 -12.66 14.34 4.81
C ALA A 24 -12.53 15.64 5.62
N ALA A 25 -12.39 16.78 4.96
CA ALA A 25 -12.33 18.07 5.60
C ALA A 25 -13.59 18.37 6.44
N ARG A 26 -14.77 18.14 5.86
CA ARG A 26 -16.06 18.33 6.56
C ARG A 26 -16.20 17.42 7.79
N LEU A 27 -15.71 16.19 7.70
CA LEU A 27 -15.71 15.21 8.79
C LEU A 27 -14.53 15.38 9.76
N LYS A 28 -13.64 16.35 9.50
CA LYS A 28 -12.39 16.58 10.26
C LYS A 28 -11.45 15.38 10.25
N ALA A 29 -11.53 14.53 9.22
CA ALA A 29 -10.55 13.50 8.97
C ALA A 29 -9.25 14.14 8.50
N LYS A 30 -8.12 13.64 9.00
CA LYS A 30 -6.81 14.27 8.76
C LYS A 30 -6.11 13.73 7.51
N VAL A 31 -6.49 12.54 7.05
CA VAL A 31 -5.82 11.83 5.96
C VAL A 31 -6.87 11.26 5.00
N VAL A 32 -6.55 11.32 3.72
CA VAL A 32 -7.19 10.55 2.64
C VAL A 32 -6.15 9.59 2.08
N VAL A 33 -6.44 8.29 2.12
CA VAL A 33 -5.57 7.25 1.57
C VAL A 33 -5.76 7.14 0.07
N LEU A 34 -4.66 7.02 -0.67
CA LEU A 34 -4.65 6.99 -2.13
C LEU A 34 -3.99 5.74 -2.69
N HIS A 35 -4.71 5.07 -3.59
CA HIS A 35 -4.14 4.11 -4.54
C HIS A 35 -3.76 4.86 -5.82
N MET A 36 -2.48 4.86 -6.16
CA MET A 36 -1.97 5.70 -7.25
C MET A 36 -2.24 5.13 -8.65
N GLY A 37 -2.54 3.85 -8.74
CA GLY A 37 -2.89 3.19 -9.99
C GLY A 37 -2.01 1.97 -10.30
N CYS A 38 -1.96 1.58 -11.56
CA CYS A 38 -1.22 0.41 -12.02
C CYS A 38 -0.60 0.63 -13.41
N ILE A 39 0.29 -0.27 -13.76
CA ILE A 39 0.96 -0.36 -15.07
C ILE A 39 0.24 -1.43 -15.88
N GLU A 40 -0.09 -1.13 -17.14
CA GLU A 40 -0.69 -2.12 -18.05
C GLU A 40 0.34 -3.17 -18.46
N MET A 41 0.41 -4.24 -17.68
CA MET A 41 1.26 -5.40 -17.93
C MET A 41 0.51 -6.68 -17.57
N LYS A 42 1.14 -7.84 -17.81
CA LYS A 42 0.59 -9.13 -17.36
C LYS A 42 0.55 -9.18 -15.85
N ASP A 43 -0.37 -9.92 -15.32
CA ASP A 43 -0.41 -10.27 -13.90
C ASP A 43 0.70 -11.28 -13.57
N TYR A 44 1.84 -10.76 -13.15
CA TYR A 44 2.97 -11.56 -12.71
C TYR A 44 2.87 -11.90 -11.23
N THR A 45 2.28 -11.01 -10.43
CA THR A 45 2.16 -11.19 -8.98
C THR A 45 1.30 -12.40 -8.66
N GLU A 46 0.13 -12.53 -9.28
CA GLU A 46 -0.73 -13.71 -9.12
C GLU A 46 0.02 -14.99 -9.52
N LYS A 47 0.71 -14.95 -10.65
CA LYS A 47 1.51 -16.08 -11.14
C LYS A 47 2.63 -16.51 -10.17
N LEU A 48 3.27 -15.56 -9.52
CA LEU A 48 4.32 -15.82 -8.52
C LEU A 48 3.71 -16.40 -7.24
N LEU A 49 2.55 -15.91 -6.80
CA LEU A 49 1.81 -16.44 -5.66
C LEU A 49 1.36 -17.88 -5.91
N GLU A 50 0.90 -18.22 -7.12
CA GLU A 50 0.61 -19.60 -7.51
C GLU A 50 1.83 -20.51 -7.33
N LEU A 51 3.00 -20.09 -7.83
CA LEU A 51 4.24 -20.86 -7.70
C LEU A 51 4.67 -21.04 -6.25
N VAL A 52 4.52 -20.00 -5.43
CA VAL A 52 4.80 -20.10 -4.00
C VAL A 52 3.85 -21.08 -3.32
N THR A 53 2.58 -21.09 -3.70
CA THR A 53 1.58 -22.05 -3.20
C THR A 53 1.94 -23.49 -3.58
N GLU A 54 2.52 -23.68 -4.77
CA GLU A 54 3.01 -24.97 -5.26
C GLU A 54 4.36 -25.41 -4.62
N GLY A 55 4.97 -24.56 -3.77
CA GLY A 55 6.27 -24.81 -3.15
C GLY A 55 7.48 -24.51 -4.05
N GLU A 56 7.25 -23.82 -5.17
CA GLU A 56 8.25 -23.54 -6.22
C GLU A 56 8.96 -22.18 -6.04
N ARG A 57 8.91 -21.56 -4.84
CA ARG A 57 9.50 -20.24 -4.59
C ARG A 57 11.02 -20.18 -4.88
N GLU A 58 11.75 -21.24 -4.58
CA GLU A 58 13.20 -21.36 -4.85
C GLU A 58 13.48 -21.97 -6.25
N GLY A 59 12.43 -22.20 -7.04
CA GLY A 59 12.54 -22.83 -8.35
C GLY A 59 12.99 -21.88 -9.46
N SER A 60 13.67 -22.41 -10.47
CA SER A 60 14.14 -21.63 -11.64
C SER A 60 13.01 -20.94 -12.40
N LYS A 61 11.79 -21.50 -12.34
CA LYS A 61 10.59 -20.90 -12.96
C LYS A 61 10.18 -19.63 -12.24
N PHE A 62 10.20 -19.64 -10.89
CA PHE A 62 9.92 -18.46 -10.07
C PHE A 62 10.93 -17.34 -10.36
N GLU A 63 12.23 -17.65 -10.31
CA GLU A 63 13.31 -16.71 -10.59
C GLU A 63 13.17 -16.08 -11.98
N LYS A 64 12.89 -16.90 -13.01
CA LYS A 64 12.69 -16.41 -14.38
C LYS A 64 11.51 -15.46 -14.49
N ILE A 65 10.35 -15.82 -13.90
CA ILE A 65 9.12 -15.00 -13.98
C ILE A 65 9.30 -13.71 -13.18
N SER A 66 9.89 -13.77 -11.98
CA SER A 66 10.21 -12.60 -11.16
C SER A 66 11.11 -11.61 -11.93
N LYS A 67 12.21 -12.10 -12.50
CA LYS A 67 13.10 -11.27 -13.32
C LYS A 67 12.39 -10.66 -14.54
N GLU A 68 11.56 -11.43 -15.22
CA GLU A 68 10.76 -10.94 -16.34
C GLU A 68 9.81 -9.83 -15.89
N ALA A 69 9.13 -9.99 -14.76
CA ALA A 69 8.21 -9.03 -14.19
C ALA A 69 8.88 -7.68 -13.93
N PHE A 70 10.02 -7.67 -13.21
CA PHE A 70 10.76 -6.44 -12.94
C PHE A 70 11.26 -5.76 -14.22
N VAL A 71 11.82 -6.52 -15.16
CA VAL A 71 12.27 -5.96 -16.45
C VAL A 71 11.10 -5.34 -17.20
N LYS A 72 9.95 -6.01 -17.27
CA LYS A 72 8.76 -5.49 -17.98
C LYS A 72 8.18 -4.27 -17.29
N ARG A 73 8.19 -4.27 -15.93
CA ARG A 73 7.79 -3.10 -15.16
C ARG A 73 8.66 -1.88 -15.50
N GLU A 74 9.99 -2.01 -15.41
CA GLU A 74 10.91 -0.92 -15.70
C GLU A 74 10.77 -0.38 -17.14
N GLN A 75 10.55 -1.27 -18.11
CA GLN A 75 10.33 -0.87 -19.50
C GLN A 75 9.03 -0.08 -19.73
N LYS A 76 8.03 -0.25 -18.88
CA LYS A 76 6.69 0.30 -19.11
C LYS A 76 6.29 1.41 -18.14
N LYS A 77 6.89 1.47 -16.95
CA LYS A 77 6.38 2.26 -15.81
C LYS A 77 6.34 3.78 -16.05
N GLU A 78 7.29 4.33 -16.80
CA GLU A 78 7.54 5.77 -16.89
C GLU A 78 6.27 6.58 -17.16
N LYS A 79 5.54 6.27 -18.22
CA LYS A 79 4.31 6.98 -18.59
C LYS A 79 3.20 6.88 -17.55
N PHE A 80 3.09 5.73 -16.85
CA PHE A 80 2.05 5.51 -15.82
C PHE A 80 2.39 6.23 -14.52
N VAL A 81 3.66 6.20 -14.11
CA VAL A 81 4.17 6.93 -12.95
C VAL A 81 4.02 8.42 -13.18
N GLU A 82 4.42 8.94 -14.35
CA GLU A 82 4.26 10.35 -14.70
C GLU A 82 2.80 10.81 -14.61
N GLN A 83 1.84 10.02 -15.14
CA GLN A 83 0.42 10.34 -15.02
C GLN A 83 -0.05 10.34 -13.56
N SER A 84 0.34 9.33 -12.77
CA SER A 84 0.01 9.27 -11.35
C SER A 84 0.56 10.47 -10.58
N HIS A 85 1.81 10.84 -10.79
CA HIS A 85 2.44 12.00 -10.15
C HIS A 85 1.78 13.32 -10.58
N ARG A 86 1.41 13.46 -11.86
CA ARG A 86 0.63 14.62 -12.34
C ARG A 86 -0.71 14.75 -11.61
N MET A 87 -1.41 13.63 -11.42
CA MET A 87 -2.68 13.65 -10.67
C MET A 87 -2.46 13.96 -9.20
N LEU A 88 -1.42 13.41 -8.59
CA LEU A 88 -1.08 13.69 -7.19
C LEU A 88 -0.75 15.17 -6.98
N ARG A 89 0.05 15.81 -7.85
CA ARG A 89 0.33 17.27 -7.79
C ARG A 89 -0.96 18.08 -7.75
N ARG A 90 -1.91 17.78 -8.64
CA ARG A 90 -3.22 18.45 -8.66
C ARG A 90 -4.04 18.22 -7.38
N LEU A 91 -3.95 17.01 -6.78
CA LEU A 91 -4.64 16.70 -5.53
C LEU A 91 -3.99 17.38 -4.33
N VAL A 92 -2.67 17.59 -4.33
CA VAL A 92 -1.96 18.38 -3.31
C VAL A 92 -2.53 19.80 -3.28
N GLU A 93 -2.66 20.48 -4.44
CA GLU A 93 -3.23 21.83 -4.54
C GLU A 93 -4.67 21.92 -3.98
N VAL A 94 -5.43 20.82 -4.10
CA VAL A 94 -6.79 20.75 -3.54
C VAL A 94 -6.76 20.46 -2.03
N ALA A 95 -5.86 19.61 -1.55
CA ALA A 95 -5.85 19.15 -0.16
C ALA A 95 -5.25 20.16 0.82
N GLU A 96 -4.21 20.90 0.39
CA GLU A 96 -3.51 21.90 1.21
C GLU A 96 -4.42 22.92 1.89
N PRO A 97 -5.38 23.60 1.19
CA PRO A 97 -6.26 24.57 1.82
C PRO A 97 -7.16 23.98 2.91
N TYR A 98 -7.43 22.69 2.86
CA TYR A 98 -8.23 21.98 3.85
C TYR A 98 -7.40 21.41 5.02
N GLY A 99 -6.07 21.43 4.94
CA GLY A 99 -5.20 20.77 5.90
C GLY A 99 -5.34 19.24 5.95
N VAL A 100 -5.81 18.65 4.84
CA VAL A 100 -5.96 17.19 4.69
C VAL A 100 -4.71 16.63 4.07
N LYS A 101 -4.10 15.64 4.72
CA LYS A 101 -2.94 14.91 4.16
C LYS A 101 -3.37 13.82 3.19
N LEU A 102 -2.51 13.54 2.23
CA LEU A 102 -2.67 12.48 1.25
C LEU A 102 -1.71 11.32 1.60
N GLY A 103 -2.25 10.20 2.07
CA GLY A 103 -1.49 9.01 2.40
C GLY A 103 -1.33 8.12 1.18
N VAL A 104 -0.13 8.05 0.61
CA VAL A 104 0.15 7.13 -0.50
C VAL A 104 0.44 5.75 0.07
N GLU A 105 -0.40 4.79 -0.31
CA GLU A 105 -0.35 3.44 0.23
C GLU A 105 0.64 2.55 -0.53
N ASN A 106 1.39 1.71 0.22
CA ASN A 106 2.14 0.61 -0.39
C ASN A 106 1.17 -0.43 -0.94
N ARG A 107 1.45 -0.91 -2.16
CA ARG A 107 0.59 -1.87 -2.84
C ARG A 107 1.19 -3.27 -2.81
N GLU A 108 0.35 -4.29 -3.02
CA GLU A 108 0.76 -5.69 -2.95
C GLU A 108 1.40 -6.19 -4.25
N ALA A 109 0.91 -5.70 -5.40
CA ALA A 109 1.27 -6.24 -6.70
C ALA A 109 2.40 -5.42 -7.37
N LEU A 110 3.28 -6.13 -8.11
CA LEU A 110 4.34 -5.52 -8.92
C LEU A 110 3.80 -4.62 -10.04
N GLU A 111 2.57 -4.85 -10.44
CA GLU A 111 1.85 -4.10 -11.46
C GLU A 111 1.34 -2.75 -10.95
N GLU A 112 1.29 -2.55 -9.65
CA GLU A 112 0.74 -1.36 -9.01
C GLU A 112 1.78 -0.24 -8.82
N ILE A 113 1.31 0.96 -8.53
CA ILE A 113 2.09 2.18 -8.30
C ILE A 113 1.70 2.76 -6.92
N PRO A 114 2.69 3.10 -6.10
CA PRO A 114 4.12 2.81 -6.20
C PRO A 114 4.45 1.38 -5.74
N ILE A 115 5.58 0.82 -6.19
CA ILE A 115 6.24 -0.24 -5.44
C ILE A 115 7.26 0.37 -4.48
N ASP A 116 7.83 -0.47 -3.63
CA ASP A 116 8.68 -0.01 -2.52
C ASP A 116 9.89 0.83 -2.96
N SER A 117 10.50 0.50 -4.10
CA SER A 117 11.63 1.24 -4.68
C SER A 117 11.24 2.59 -5.32
N ASP A 118 9.96 2.85 -5.55
CA ASP A 118 9.50 4.12 -6.14
C ASP A 118 9.31 5.23 -5.08
N PHE A 119 9.13 4.87 -3.79
CA PHE A 119 8.85 5.83 -2.71
C PHE A 119 9.92 6.92 -2.50
N PRO A 120 11.23 6.63 -2.58
CA PRO A 120 12.24 7.68 -2.45
C PRO A 120 12.10 8.79 -3.49
N GLN A 121 11.82 8.42 -4.75
CA GLN A 121 11.57 9.40 -5.81
C GLN A 121 10.27 10.18 -5.56
N LEU A 122 9.19 9.48 -5.20
CA LEU A 122 7.91 10.11 -4.90
C LEU A 122 8.06 11.13 -3.77
N PHE A 123 8.67 10.75 -2.64
CA PHE A 123 8.84 11.66 -1.50
C PHE A 123 9.89 12.76 -1.73
N GLY A 124 10.79 12.59 -2.70
CA GLY A 124 11.66 13.68 -3.15
C GLY A 124 10.93 14.75 -3.97
N GLU A 125 9.80 14.40 -4.58
CA GLU A 125 9.00 15.29 -5.42
C GLU A 125 7.88 16.02 -4.66
N PHE A 126 7.34 15.42 -3.58
CA PHE A 126 6.16 15.94 -2.89
C PHE A 126 6.46 16.37 -1.45
N PRO A 127 5.79 17.46 -0.97
CA PRO A 127 6.01 18.01 0.37
C PRO A 127 5.51 17.08 1.46
N ASP A 128 6.24 17.00 2.58
CA ASP A 128 5.90 16.16 3.74
C ASP A 128 4.75 16.70 4.60
N GLU A 129 4.43 17.98 4.45
CA GLU A 129 3.26 18.58 5.09
C GLU A 129 1.96 18.00 4.52
N THR A 130 1.92 17.67 3.22
CA THR A 130 0.70 17.25 2.52
C THR A 130 0.72 15.79 2.11
N VAL A 131 1.86 15.25 1.65
CA VAL A 131 1.97 13.86 1.17
C VAL A 131 2.78 13.02 2.15
N GLY A 132 2.24 11.88 2.56
CA GLY A 132 2.92 10.95 3.44
C GLY A 132 2.70 9.49 3.04
N TYR A 133 3.35 8.60 3.79
CA TYR A 133 3.27 7.16 3.64
C TYR A 133 2.07 6.59 4.41
N TRP A 134 1.32 5.73 3.75
CA TRP A 134 0.32 4.90 4.39
C TRP A 134 0.75 3.44 4.28
N HIS A 135 0.89 2.77 5.43
CA HIS A 135 1.41 1.41 5.47
C HIS A 135 0.28 0.38 5.59
N ASP A 136 0.10 -0.40 4.54
CA ASP A 136 -0.73 -1.61 4.61
C ASP A 136 0.14 -2.80 4.99
N THR A 137 -0.20 -3.43 6.12
CA THR A 137 0.59 -4.52 6.70
C THR A 137 0.51 -5.80 5.89
N GLY A 138 -0.64 -6.09 5.30
CA GLY A 138 -0.82 -7.28 4.46
C GLY A 138 -0.13 -7.17 3.11
N HIS A 139 -0.24 -6.02 2.44
CA HIS A 139 0.45 -5.77 1.17
C HIS A 139 1.98 -5.91 1.31
N ALA A 140 2.54 -5.41 2.41
CA ALA A 140 3.96 -5.57 2.69
C ALA A 140 4.33 -7.04 2.95
N GLN A 141 3.51 -7.77 3.73
CA GLN A 141 3.75 -9.18 4.02
C GLN A 141 3.69 -10.05 2.77
N ILE A 142 2.76 -9.80 1.85
CA ILE A 142 2.69 -10.53 0.57
C ILE A 142 4.00 -10.36 -0.22
N LYS A 143 4.53 -9.15 -0.29
CA LYS A 143 5.83 -8.91 -0.97
C LYS A 143 7.01 -9.55 -0.25
N GLU A 144 6.99 -9.61 1.08
CA GLU A 144 7.98 -10.36 1.86
C GLU A 144 7.89 -11.86 1.57
N ASN A 145 6.68 -12.42 1.51
CA ASN A 145 6.46 -13.83 1.17
C ASN A 145 6.99 -14.18 -0.23
N LEU A 146 6.89 -13.24 -1.17
CA LEU A 146 7.50 -13.33 -2.50
C LEU A 146 9.02 -13.10 -2.48
N GLY A 147 9.59 -12.57 -1.39
CA GLY A 147 11.02 -12.29 -1.24
C GLY A 147 11.49 -11.00 -1.90
N PHE A 148 10.59 -10.06 -2.10
CA PHE A 148 10.91 -8.78 -2.74
C PHE A 148 11.36 -7.72 -1.75
N ILE A 149 10.93 -7.80 -0.50
CA ILE A 149 11.29 -6.89 0.58
C ILE A 149 11.51 -7.65 1.89
N ASP A 150 12.13 -6.99 2.85
CA ASP A 150 12.01 -7.25 4.27
C ASP A 150 11.00 -6.26 4.84
N HIS A 151 9.92 -6.74 5.42
CA HIS A 151 8.76 -5.94 5.82
C HIS A 151 9.14 -4.87 6.87
N ALA A 152 9.83 -5.27 7.93
CA ALA A 152 10.21 -4.36 9.00
C ALA A 152 11.24 -3.32 8.53
N PHE A 153 12.22 -3.74 7.72
CA PHE A 153 13.22 -2.85 7.13
C PHE A 153 12.56 -1.80 6.22
N GLN A 154 11.64 -2.24 5.36
CA GLN A 154 10.92 -1.34 4.45
C GLN A 154 10.09 -0.31 5.21
N LEU A 155 9.31 -0.73 6.20
CA LEU A 155 8.56 0.19 7.05
C LEU A 155 9.48 1.20 7.76
N ASN A 156 10.61 0.73 8.32
CA ASN A 156 11.57 1.59 9.00
C ASN A 156 12.16 2.66 8.06
N SER A 157 12.44 2.30 6.81
CA SER A 157 13.00 3.23 5.82
C SER A 157 12.06 4.39 5.49
N LEU A 158 10.74 4.17 5.59
CA LEU A 158 9.68 5.13 5.28
C LEU A 158 9.01 5.74 6.53
N ALA A 159 9.45 5.35 7.74
CA ALA A 159 8.83 5.75 9.00
C ALA A 159 8.80 7.27 9.23
N HIS A 160 9.73 8.01 8.63
CA HIS A 160 9.79 9.48 8.70
C HIS A 160 8.62 10.17 7.97
N ARG A 161 7.95 9.49 7.05
CA ARG A 161 6.78 9.97 6.27
C ARG A 161 5.47 9.28 6.67
N LEU A 162 5.51 8.38 7.66
CA LEU A 162 4.37 7.53 8.03
C LEU A 162 3.22 8.33 8.66
N LEU A 163 2.03 8.19 8.10
CA LEU A 163 0.79 8.82 8.58
C LEU A 163 -0.09 7.83 9.35
N GLY A 164 -0.09 6.57 8.94
CA GLY A 164 -0.94 5.54 9.54
C GLY A 164 -0.86 4.21 8.83
N PHE A 165 -1.76 3.33 9.23
CA PHE A 165 -1.77 1.93 8.84
C PHE A 165 -3.15 1.46 8.40
N HIS A 166 -3.21 0.61 7.39
CA HIS A 166 -4.20 -0.46 7.28
C HIS A 166 -3.64 -1.70 7.98
N ILE A 167 -4.40 -2.24 8.92
CA ILE A 167 -3.96 -3.32 9.78
C ILE A 167 -4.82 -4.55 9.54
N HIS A 168 -4.22 -5.57 9.00
CA HIS A 168 -4.74 -6.91 8.85
C HIS A 168 -3.58 -7.91 8.74
N ASP A 169 -3.87 -9.18 8.90
CA ASP A 169 -2.88 -10.24 8.81
C ASP A 169 -2.98 -11.00 7.49
N VAL A 170 -2.00 -11.83 7.21
CA VAL A 170 -1.89 -12.63 5.99
C VAL A 170 -1.65 -14.08 6.33
N SER A 171 -2.48 -14.98 5.76
CA SER A 171 -2.13 -16.40 5.70
C SER A 171 -1.32 -16.66 4.44
N PHE A 172 -0.21 -17.39 4.59
CA PHE A 172 0.72 -17.69 3.49
C PHE A 172 0.02 -18.34 2.29
N PRO A 173 0.37 -18.00 1.06
CA PRO A 173 1.37 -17.00 0.69
C PRO A 173 0.81 -15.57 0.53
N GLY A 174 -0.51 -15.38 0.29
CA GLY A 174 -1.07 -14.08 -0.07
C GLY A 174 -2.54 -13.91 0.30
N ARG A 175 -3.11 -14.73 1.22
CA ARG A 175 -4.49 -14.55 1.68
C ARG A 175 -4.53 -13.51 2.79
N ASP A 176 -4.84 -12.31 2.43
CA ASP A 176 -4.87 -11.11 3.27
C ASP A 176 -6.20 -10.86 4.01
N HIS A 177 -6.36 -9.67 4.59
CA HIS A 177 -7.53 -9.23 5.36
C HIS A 177 -7.94 -10.20 6.48
N ARG A 178 -6.94 -10.93 7.04
CA ARG A 178 -7.11 -11.83 8.17
C ARG A 178 -7.07 -11.04 9.48
N SER A 179 -7.59 -11.65 10.54
CA SER A 179 -7.48 -11.06 11.88
C SER A 179 -6.02 -11.03 12.35
N PRO A 180 -5.49 -9.89 12.84
CA PRO A 180 -4.13 -9.82 13.38
C PRO A 180 -3.86 -10.87 14.45
N GLY A 181 -2.72 -11.54 14.35
CA GLY A 181 -2.32 -12.67 15.19
C GLY A 181 -2.87 -14.03 14.74
N SER A 182 -3.64 -14.09 13.64
CA SER A 182 -4.09 -15.36 13.05
C SER A 182 -3.30 -15.76 11.80
N GLY A 183 -2.41 -14.91 11.32
CA GLY A 183 -1.56 -15.12 10.17
C GLY A 183 -0.09 -15.16 10.52
N MET A 184 0.74 -14.55 9.70
CA MET A 184 2.19 -14.68 9.81
C MET A 184 2.93 -13.36 10.04
N ILE A 185 2.24 -12.22 10.10
CA ILE A 185 2.89 -10.93 10.30
C ILE A 185 3.46 -10.83 11.71
N ASP A 186 4.76 -10.52 11.81
CA ASP A 186 5.40 -10.19 13.10
C ASP A 186 5.09 -8.72 13.48
N PHE A 187 3.91 -8.48 14.03
CA PHE A 187 3.51 -7.16 14.50
C PHE A 187 4.41 -6.61 15.61
N ALA A 188 5.11 -7.47 16.34
CA ALA A 188 6.05 -7.03 17.38
C ALA A 188 7.31 -6.40 16.74
N ALA A 189 7.80 -6.93 15.63
CA ALA A 189 8.90 -6.35 14.86
C ALA A 189 8.55 -4.97 14.28
N LEU A 190 7.27 -4.70 14.00
CA LEU A 190 6.81 -3.41 13.46
C LEU A 190 6.64 -2.34 14.55
N LYS A 191 6.49 -2.73 15.82
CA LYS A 191 6.22 -1.83 16.95
C LYS A 191 7.17 -0.63 17.05
N PRO A 192 8.50 -0.74 16.84
CA PRO A 192 9.42 0.39 16.95
C PRO A 192 9.09 1.58 16.03
N MET A 193 8.39 1.34 14.91
CA MET A 193 7.98 2.35 13.94
C MET A 193 6.60 2.93 14.23
N VAL A 194 5.85 2.34 15.16
CA VAL A 194 4.50 2.80 15.52
C VAL A 194 4.55 3.90 16.54
N LYS A 195 3.88 5.04 16.25
CA LYS A 195 3.78 6.17 17.17
C LYS A 195 2.31 6.40 17.58
N PRO A 196 2.05 7.07 18.71
CA PRO A 196 0.70 7.38 19.14
C PRO A 196 -0.12 8.20 18.15
N GLU A 197 0.52 9.12 17.45
CA GLU A 197 -0.10 9.99 16.43
C GLU A 197 -0.49 9.28 15.13
N HIS A 198 0.06 8.11 14.85
CA HIS A 198 -0.28 7.36 13.65
C HIS A 198 -1.73 6.85 13.70
N ILE A 199 -2.43 7.04 12.60
CA ILE A 199 -3.81 6.52 12.45
C ILE A 199 -3.74 5.01 12.24
N LYS A 200 -4.59 4.28 12.93
CA LYS A 200 -4.66 2.81 12.87
C LYS A 200 -6.05 2.41 12.42
N VAL A 201 -6.16 1.87 11.22
CA VAL A 201 -7.42 1.39 10.63
C VAL A 201 -7.33 -0.11 10.46
N PHE A 202 -8.25 -0.84 11.06
CA PHE A 202 -8.38 -2.28 10.85
C PHE A 202 -9.18 -2.53 9.57
N GLU A 203 -8.59 -3.28 8.64
CA GLU A 203 -9.22 -3.63 7.38
C GLU A 203 -9.44 -5.14 7.32
N PHE A 204 -10.65 -5.55 7.66
CA PHE A 204 -11.01 -6.96 7.81
C PHE A 204 -11.82 -7.49 6.63
N SER A 205 -11.58 -8.75 6.26
CA SER A 205 -12.47 -9.45 5.36
C SER A 205 -13.90 -9.47 5.92
N PRO A 206 -14.92 -9.19 5.10
CA PRO A 206 -16.33 -9.33 5.52
C PRO A 206 -16.70 -10.74 6.00
N SER A 207 -15.87 -11.75 5.72
CA SER A 207 -16.07 -13.12 6.16
C SER A 207 -15.65 -13.40 7.60
N LEU A 208 -14.94 -12.46 8.25
CA LEU A 208 -14.54 -12.63 9.65
C LEU A 208 -15.73 -12.49 10.58
N SER A 209 -15.79 -13.36 11.58
CA SER A 209 -16.77 -13.21 12.66
C SER A 209 -16.44 -12.00 13.56
N PRO A 210 -17.43 -11.43 14.25
CA PRO A 210 -17.19 -10.35 15.21
C PRO A 210 -16.18 -10.71 16.32
N ASN A 211 -16.10 -11.98 16.70
CA ASN A 211 -15.14 -12.45 17.71
C ASN A 211 -13.71 -12.45 17.16
N GLU A 212 -13.48 -12.94 15.95
CA GLU A 212 -12.17 -12.89 15.30
C GLU A 212 -11.69 -11.45 15.14
N ALA A 213 -12.56 -10.54 14.68
CA ALA A 213 -12.25 -9.13 14.55
C ALA A 213 -11.85 -8.51 15.92
N ARG A 214 -12.61 -8.82 16.98
CA ARG A 214 -12.31 -8.34 18.33
C ARG A 214 -10.96 -8.84 18.84
N HIS A 215 -10.67 -10.13 18.66
CA HIS A 215 -9.38 -10.72 19.07
C HIS A 215 -8.20 -10.05 18.35
N GLY A 216 -8.32 -9.79 17.02
CA GLY A 216 -7.29 -9.07 16.28
C GLY A 216 -7.06 -7.64 16.77
N ILE A 217 -8.13 -6.92 17.10
CA ILE A 217 -8.04 -5.57 17.68
C ILE A 217 -7.34 -5.62 19.04
N GLU A 218 -7.70 -6.56 19.90
CA GLU A 218 -7.09 -6.73 21.22
C GLU A 218 -5.62 -7.14 21.11
N HIS A 219 -5.29 -8.01 20.16
CA HIS A 219 -3.90 -8.41 19.87
C HIS A 219 -3.03 -7.19 19.57
N ILE A 220 -3.45 -6.33 18.63
CA ILE A 220 -2.69 -5.11 18.28
C ILE A 220 -2.64 -4.11 19.43
N LYS A 221 -3.73 -3.91 20.18
CA LYS A 221 -3.74 -3.03 21.36
C LYS A 221 -2.76 -3.49 22.43
N ASN A 222 -2.63 -4.79 22.65
CA ASN A 222 -1.68 -5.34 23.62
C ASN A 222 -0.22 -5.18 23.17
N LEU A 223 0.04 -5.25 21.85
CA LEU A 223 1.38 -5.12 21.30
C LEU A 223 1.81 -3.65 21.15
N TRP A 224 0.94 -2.82 20.60
CA TRP A 224 1.30 -1.46 20.18
C TRP A 224 0.91 -0.37 21.20
N GLY A 225 0.04 -0.67 22.16
CA GLY A 225 -0.39 0.24 23.25
C GLY A 225 -1.68 0.93 22.91
#